data_13d90eb1ed9f63bcd6ac68ea42a96d1c
#
_entry.id   13d90eb1ed9f63bcd6ac68ea42a96d1c
#
_cell.length_a   1.000
_cell.length_b   1.000
_cell.length_c   1.000
_cell.angle_alpha   90.00
_cell.angle_beta   90.00
_cell.angle_gamma   90.00
#
_symmetry.space_group_name_H-M   'P 1'
#
loop_
_entity.id
_entity.type
_entity.pdbx_description
1 polymer ?
#
loop_
_entity_poly.entity_id
_entity_poly.type
_entity_poly.pdbx_seq_one_letter_code
_entity_poly.pdbx_strand_id
1 'polypeptide(L)'
;MNALPSKKNKDDQETGMRVTQEVAKAYLGKAYLFQKKYQEAASALNEVVDSKKYDLFRGDYDMQFHAVNNNNCESMLELQWRNDQEQTWSQMDMTFLMQGWRTSNMTLEGKAAEEVAQGTYGFLNPRKSLYEAFVKAEGENGYRLQKTLLNSDQMAAYGVKLNPGQNIYGCEGYLYFKNRILKSDNIMDASYFQGFQYTDRKIMRYAEVLLLAAEANLEAGNTDVALKDIN
;
A
#
# COMPACT_ATOMS: atom_id res chain seq x y z
N MET A 1 -14.23 17.13 -17.19
CA MET A 1 -13.36 15.94 -17.24
C MET A 1 -12.62 15.76 -18.56
N ASN A 2 -13.18 16.17 -19.71
CA ASN A 2 -12.53 15.98 -21.02
C ASN A 2 -11.17 16.69 -21.24
N ALA A 3 -10.76 17.58 -20.33
CA ALA A 3 -9.45 18.24 -20.38
C ALA A 3 -8.32 17.42 -19.70
N LEU A 4 -8.66 16.37 -18.95
CA LEU A 4 -7.68 15.53 -18.29
C LEU A 4 -7.16 14.45 -19.25
N PRO A 5 -5.91 14.02 -19.12
CA PRO A 5 -5.40 12.89 -19.88
C PRO A 5 -6.15 11.60 -19.49
N SER A 6 -6.15 10.64 -20.37
CA SER A 6 -6.73 9.32 -20.16
C SER A 6 -5.67 8.27 -20.48
N LYS A 7 -5.50 7.26 -19.62
CA LYS A 7 -4.56 6.15 -19.89
C LYS A 7 -4.95 5.43 -21.18
N LYS A 8 -3.96 4.99 -21.93
CA LYS A 8 -4.17 4.18 -23.14
C LYS A 8 -4.55 2.74 -22.77
N ASN A 9 -3.88 2.18 -21.77
CA ASN A 9 -4.07 0.83 -21.24
C ASN A 9 -3.50 0.75 -19.82
N LYS A 10 -3.56 -0.43 -19.20
CA LYS A 10 -3.06 -0.67 -17.83
C LYS A 10 -1.55 -0.45 -17.66
N ASP A 11 -0.77 -0.55 -18.71
CA ASP A 11 0.68 -0.44 -18.70
C ASP A 11 1.18 0.98 -19.02
N ASP A 12 0.26 1.94 -19.27
CA ASP A 12 0.56 3.35 -19.50
C ASP A 12 0.89 4.05 -18.19
N GLN A 13 2.10 3.82 -17.68
CA GLN A 13 2.57 4.39 -16.42
C GLN A 13 2.80 5.90 -16.51
N GLU A 14 3.31 6.41 -17.65
CA GLU A 14 3.60 7.83 -17.83
C GLU A 14 2.36 8.71 -17.66
N THR A 15 1.24 8.32 -18.29
CA THR A 15 -0.05 9.01 -18.09
C THR A 15 -0.58 8.74 -16.68
N GLY A 16 -0.37 7.55 -16.13
CA GLY A 16 -0.77 7.15 -14.78
C GLY A 16 -0.14 7.96 -13.65
N MET A 17 1.01 8.60 -13.90
CA MET A 17 1.62 9.54 -12.95
C MET A 17 0.84 10.86 -12.79
N ARG A 18 -0.22 11.07 -13.54
CA ARG A 18 -1.03 12.30 -13.53
C ARG A 18 -2.45 12.00 -13.08
N VAL A 19 -3.17 13.03 -12.68
CA VAL A 19 -4.62 12.91 -12.49
C VAL A 19 -5.26 12.64 -13.83
N THR A 20 -5.83 11.46 -14.02
CA THR A 20 -6.47 11.03 -15.26
C THR A 20 -7.99 11.23 -15.20
N GLN A 21 -8.66 11.08 -16.36
CA GLN A 21 -10.13 11.09 -16.43
C GLN A 21 -10.73 9.99 -15.55
N GLU A 22 -10.11 8.81 -15.54
CA GLU A 22 -10.54 7.66 -14.77
C GLU A 22 -10.44 7.93 -13.25
N VAL A 23 -9.37 8.59 -12.80
CA VAL A 23 -9.23 9.03 -11.40
C VAL A 23 -10.32 10.00 -11.02
N ALA A 24 -10.58 11.00 -11.86
CA ALA A 24 -11.64 11.97 -11.61
C ALA A 24 -13.04 11.32 -11.55
N LYS A 25 -13.32 10.35 -12.43
CA LYS A 25 -14.57 9.56 -12.41
C LYS A 25 -14.67 8.70 -11.15
N ALA A 26 -13.59 8.05 -10.73
CA ALA A 26 -13.57 7.25 -9.50
C ALA A 26 -13.90 8.10 -8.27
N TYR A 27 -13.31 9.29 -8.14
CA TYR A 27 -13.66 10.22 -7.07
C TYR A 27 -15.09 10.76 -7.18
N LEU A 28 -15.61 11.01 -8.38
CA LEU A 28 -16.99 11.40 -8.57
C LEU A 28 -17.95 10.30 -8.12
N GLY A 29 -17.69 9.05 -8.52
CA GLY A 29 -18.45 7.89 -8.07
C GLY A 29 -18.43 7.71 -6.56
N LYS A 30 -17.25 7.83 -5.95
CA LYS A 30 -17.09 7.81 -4.48
C LYS A 30 -17.90 8.93 -3.81
N ALA A 31 -17.89 10.14 -4.36
CA ALA A 31 -18.67 11.25 -3.83
C ALA A 31 -20.19 11.01 -3.95
N TYR A 32 -20.66 10.43 -5.05
CA TYR A 32 -22.06 10.04 -5.20
C TYR A 32 -22.47 8.94 -4.22
N LEU A 33 -21.61 7.96 -4.00
CA LEU A 33 -21.85 6.88 -3.01
C LEU A 33 -22.06 7.45 -1.60
N PHE A 34 -21.21 8.37 -1.16
CA PHE A 34 -21.38 9.03 0.13
C PHE A 34 -22.63 9.93 0.20
N GLN A 35 -23.14 10.41 -0.94
CA GLN A 35 -24.42 11.11 -1.02
C GLN A 35 -25.61 10.16 -1.15
N LYS A 36 -25.39 8.83 -1.13
CA LYS A 36 -26.41 7.79 -1.36
C LYS A 36 -27.09 7.89 -2.74
N LYS A 37 -26.40 8.46 -3.71
CA LYS A 37 -26.81 8.52 -5.12
C LYS A 37 -26.28 7.28 -5.82
N TYR A 38 -26.87 6.14 -5.49
CA TYR A 38 -26.31 4.83 -5.85
C TYR A 38 -26.27 4.55 -7.35
N GLN A 39 -27.28 4.99 -8.10
CA GLN A 39 -27.31 4.82 -9.57
C GLN A 39 -26.22 5.65 -10.25
N GLU A 40 -26.05 6.90 -9.85
CA GLU A 40 -25.01 7.79 -10.39
C GLU A 40 -23.62 7.30 -9.97
N ALA A 41 -23.48 6.77 -8.74
CA ALA A 41 -22.24 6.18 -8.26
C ALA A 41 -21.87 4.95 -9.09
N ALA A 42 -22.80 4.00 -9.26
CA ALA A 42 -22.61 2.82 -10.06
C ALA A 42 -22.23 3.15 -11.52
N SER A 43 -22.95 4.11 -12.14
CA SER A 43 -22.63 4.56 -13.50
C SER A 43 -21.19 5.06 -13.62
N ALA A 44 -20.77 5.97 -12.73
CA ALA A 44 -19.44 6.57 -12.80
C ALA A 44 -18.31 5.57 -12.51
N LEU A 45 -18.52 4.64 -11.56
CA LEU A 45 -17.53 3.63 -11.19
C LEU A 45 -17.43 2.53 -12.25
N ASN A 46 -18.57 2.07 -12.79
CA ASN A 46 -18.58 1.08 -13.87
C ASN A 46 -17.88 1.58 -15.14
N GLU A 47 -17.99 2.88 -15.47
CA GLU A 47 -17.21 3.45 -16.57
C GLU A 47 -15.69 3.30 -16.37
N VAL A 48 -15.22 3.37 -15.12
CA VAL A 48 -13.79 3.14 -14.82
C VAL A 48 -13.46 1.65 -14.95
N VAL A 49 -14.28 0.75 -14.41
CA VAL A 49 -14.09 -0.70 -14.49
C VAL A 49 -14.10 -1.17 -15.94
N ASP A 50 -15.08 -0.76 -16.71
CA ASP A 50 -15.27 -1.16 -18.12
C ASP A 50 -14.20 -0.58 -19.06
N SER A 51 -13.51 0.47 -18.64
CA SER A 51 -12.40 1.05 -19.41
C SER A 51 -11.23 0.08 -19.60
N LYS A 52 -11.05 -0.89 -18.67
CA LYS A 52 -9.94 -1.88 -18.63
C LYS A 52 -8.55 -1.25 -18.67
N LYS A 53 -8.43 -0.02 -18.19
CA LYS A 53 -7.17 0.75 -18.16
C LYS A 53 -6.41 0.57 -16.85
N TYR A 54 -6.94 -0.23 -15.94
CA TYR A 54 -6.35 -0.64 -14.68
C TYR A 54 -6.57 -2.14 -14.49
N ASP A 55 -5.75 -2.75 -13.65
CA ASP A 55 -5.87 -4.17 -13.28
C ASP A 55 -5.37 -4.35 -11.84
N LEU A 56 -5.73 -5.44 -11.19
CA LEU A 56 -5.19 -5.77 -9.88
C LEU A 56 -3.71 -6.18 -10.00
N PHE A 57 -2.90 -5.75 -9.06
CA PHE A 57 -1.52 -6.16 -8.95
C PHE A 57 -1.44 -7.66 -8.62
N ARG A 58 -0.70 -8.41 -9.43
CA ARG A 58 -0.60 -9.89 -9.32
C ARG A 58 0.67 -10.37 -8.64
N GLY A 59 1.52 -9.47 -8.13
CA GLY A 59 2.70 -9.81 -7.33
C GLY A 59 2.37 -10.06 -5.86
N ASP A 60 3.42 -10.25 -5.06
CA ASP A 60 3.26 -10.35 -3.61
C ASP A 60 2.64 -9.08 -3.02
N TYR A 61 1.62 -9.26 -2.17
CA TYR A 61 0.81 -8.14 -1.67
C TYR A 61 1.64 -7.05 -0.96
N ASP A 62 2.63 -7.43 -0.17
CA ASP A 62 3.51 -6.46 0.49
C ASP A 62 4.34 -5.66 -0.52
N MET A 63 4.80 -6.30 -1.59
CA MET A 63 5.64 -5.65 -2.62
C MET A 63 4.93 -4.53 -3.39
N GLN A 64 3.60 -4.51 -3.38
CA GLN A 64 2.83 -3.41 -3.96
C GLN A 64 3.14 -2.05 -3.31
N PHE A 65 3.63 -2.04 -2.07
CA PHE A 65 3.89 -0.85 -1.26
C PHE A 65 5.37 -0.46 -1.22
N HIS A 66 6.18 -0.98 -2.15
CA HIS A 66 7.60 -0.68 -2.28
C HIS A 66 7.91 0.03 -3.59
N ALA A 67 9.00 0.78 -3.62
CA ALA A 67 9.36 1.68 -4.72
C ALA A 67 9.44 1.00 -6.10
N VAL A 68 9.85 -0.27 -6.14
CA VAL A 68 9.89 -1.08 -7.38
C VAL A 68 8.53 -1.20 -8.07
N ASN A 69 7.45 -1.01 -7.32
CA ASN A 69 6.08 -1.10 -7.81
C ASN A 69 5.32 0.25 -7.72
N ASN A 70 6.05 1.37 -7.74
CA ASN A 70 5.46 2.67 -7.94
C ASN A 70 4.73 2.72 -9.31
N ASN A 71 3.57 3.36 -9.34
CA ASN A 71 2.75 3.54 -10.55
C ASN A 71 2.44 2.23 -11.31
N ASN A 72 2.25 1.12 -10.61
CA ASN A 72 1.90 -0.16 -11.21
C ASN A 72 0.48 -0.16 -11.82
N CYS A 73 0.06 -1.28 -12.41
CA CYS A 73 -1.23 -1.40 -13.10
C CYS A 73 -2.46 -1.15 -12.19
N GLU A 74 -2.32 -1.32 -10.88
CA GLU A 74 -3.39 -1.08 -9.89
C GLU A 74 -3.39 0.37 -9.38
N SER A 75 -2.31 1.10 -9.55
CA SER A 75 -2.17 2.47 -9.05
C SER A 75 -3.02 3.44 -9.85
N MET A 76 -3.95 4.10 -9.18
CA MET A 76 -4.79 5.12 -9.80
C MET A 76 -4.31 6.53 -9.48
N LEU A 77 -3.97 6.78 -8.22
CA LEU A 77 -3.41 8.05 -7.78
C LEU A 77 -2.36 7.80 -6.72
N GLU A 78 -1.16 8.32 -6.93
CA GLU A 78 -0.06 8.27 -5.98
C GLU A 78 0.48 9.67 -5.69
N LEU A 79 0.88 9.90 -4.46
CA LEU A 79 1.76 10.99 -4.12
C LEU A 79 3.19 10.51 -4.41
N GLN A 80 3.83 11.15 -5.38
CA GLN A 80 5.06 10.65 -5.98
C GLN A 80 6.28 11.23 -5.32
N TRP A 81 7.28 10.40 -5.08
CA TRP A 81 8.62 10.76 -4.67
C TRP A 81 9.60 10.48 -5.80
N ARG A 82 10.65 11.28 -5.86
CA ARG A 82 11.69 11.15 -6.89
C ARG A 82 12.90 10.45 -6.32
N ASN A 83 13.46 9.52 -7.06
CA ASN A 83 14.80 8.98 -6.77
C ASN A 83 15.86 10.02 -7.15
N ASP A 84 16.02 11.04 -6.31
CA ASP A 84 16.85 12.21 -6.54
C ASP A 84 17.64 12.55 -5.28
N GLN A 85 18.93 12.27 -5.30
CA GLN A 85 19.84 12.47 -4.17
C GLN A 85 20.01 13.94 -3.77
N GLU A 86 19.79 14.88 -4.68
CA GLU A 86 19.89 16.32 -4.39
C GLU A 86 18.68 16.86 -3.65
N GLN A 87 17.55 16.11 -3.64
CA GLN A 87 16.27 16.54 -3.07
C GLN A 87 15.86 15.73 -1.83
N THR A 88 16.77 15.01 -1.20
CA THR A 88 16.44 14.06 -0.12
C THR A 88 15.65 14.69 1.03
N TRP A 89 16.08 15.83 1.55
CA TRP A 89 15.43 16.48 2.69
C TRP A 89 14.05 17.05 2.36
N SER A 90 13.82 17.49 1.13
CA SER A 90 12.52 17.99 0.69
C SER A 90 11.50 16.88 0.44
N GLN A 91 11.96 15.64 0.34
CA GLN A 91 11.16 14.46 0.02
C GLN A 91 11.01 13.48 1.21
N MET A 92 11.52 13.81 2.38
CA MET A 92 11.46 12.94 3.54
C MET A 92 10.01 12.69 3.99
N ASP A 93 9.57 11.43 3.96
CA ASP A 93 8.27 11.05 4.52
C ASP A 93 8.39 10.60 5.97
N MET A 94 7.96 11.46 6.89
CA MET A 94 7.97 11.17 8.32
C MET A 94 7.10 9.95 8.68
N THR A 95 6.09 9.61 7.89
CA THR A 95 5.24 8.44 8.17
C THR A 95 6.04 7.15 8.06
N PHE A 96 6.84 7.02 7.02
CA PHE A 96 7.71 5.86 6.86
C PHE A 96 8.77 5.79 7.96
N LEU A 97 9.36 6.93 8.31
CA LEU A 97 10.33 7.00 9.39
C LEU A 97 9.73 6.53 10.74
N MET A 98 8.48 6.89 11.00
CA MET A 98 7.76 6.49 12.21
C MET A 98 7.29 5.03 12.19
N GLN A 99 6.86 4.53 11.04
CA GLN A 99 6.32 3.16 10.87
C GLN A 99 7.38 2.10 10.63
N GLY A 100 8.56 2.49 10.15
CA GLY A 100 9.65 1.55 9.88
C GLY A 100 10.15 0.85 11.12
N TRP A 101 10.98 -0.15 10.94
CA TRP A 101 11.54 -0.94 12.04
C TRP A 101 12.69 -0.21 12.73
N ARG A 102 12.69 -0.20 14.06
CA ARG A 102 13.80 0.32 14.84
C ARG A 102 14.99 -0.63 14.82
N THR A 103 15.67 -0.68 13.71
CA THR A 103 16.76 -1.64 13.44
C THR A 103 17.97 -1.47 14.34
N SER A 104 18.16 -0.28 14.96
CA SER A 104 19.20 -0.09 16.00
C SER A 104 19.02 -0.98 17.25
N ASN A 105 17.80 -1.45 17.50
CA ASN A 105 17.47 -2.30 18.62
C ASN A 105 17.35 -3.80 18.22
N MET A 106 17.68 -4.11 16.97
CA MET A 106 17.54 -5.43 16.38
C MET A 106 18.85 -5.91 15.75
N THR A 107 19.05 -7.20 15.74
CA THR A 107 20.00 -7.88 14.85
C THR A 107 19.24 -8.43 13.66
N LEU A 108 19.68 -8.07 12.46
CA LEU A 108 19.15 -8.57 11.20
C LEU A 108 20.10 -9.64 10.66
N GLU A 109 19.56 -10.80 10.31
CA GLU A 109 20.30 -11.96 9.77
C GLU A 109 19.61 -12.45 8.48
N GLY A 110 20.34 -13.19 7.64
CA GLY A 110 19.79 -13.81 6.43
C GLY A 110 19.01 -12.83 5.58
N LYS A 111 17.80 -13.19 5.20
CA LYS A 111 16.94 -12.40 4.32
C LYS A 111 16.67 -10.99 4.87
N ALA A 112 16.45 -10.85 6.18
CA ALA A 112 16.23 -9.52 6.76
C ALA A 112 17.48 -8.63 6.60
N ALA A 113 18.68 -9.18 6.78
CA ALA A 113 19.93 -8.42 6.59
C ALA A 113 20.17 -8.02 5.12
N GLU A 114 19.74 -8.85 4.19
CA GLU A 114 19.85 -8.57 2.75
C GLU A 114 18.91 -7.47 2.29
N GLU A 115 17.65 -7.50 2.73
CA GLU A 115 16.57 -6.69 2.16
C GLU A 115 16.29 -5.42 2.96
N VAL A 116 16.33 -5.48 4.31
CA VAL A 116 15.81 -4.40 5.16
C VAL A 116 16.83 -3.29 5.32
N ALA A 117 16.37 -2.08 5.08
CA ALA A 117 17.13 -0.87 5.35
C ALA A 117 17.13 -0.56 6.86
N GLN A 118 18.09 0.28 7.31
CA GLN A 118 18.28 0.59 8.73
C GLN A 118 17.96 2.07 9.04
N GLY A 119 17.71 2.39 10.30
CA GLY A 119 17.70 3.75 10.81
C GLY A 119 16.34 4.42 10.96
N THR A 120 15.23 3.67 10.91
CA THR A 120 13.91 4.20 11.23
C THR A 120 13.63 4.21 12.73
N TYR A 121 12.62 4.99 13.18
CA TYR A 121 12.34 5.16 14.61
C TYR A 121 11.45 4.05 15.19
N GLY A 122 10.56 3.47 14.40
CA GLY A 122 9.70 2.36 14.81
C GLY A 122 8.73 2.71 15.95
N PHE A 123 8.11 3.89 15.91
CA PHE A 123 7.17 4.34 16.94
C PHE A 123 5.75 3.80 16.73
N LEU A 124 5.37 3.54 15.49
CA LEU A 124 4.01 3.11 15.11
C LEU A 124 4.02 1.61 14.82
N ASN A 125 3.74 0.81 15.84
CA ASN A 125 3.71 -0.65 15.73
C ASN A 125 2.28 -1.18 15.77
N PRO A 126 2.00 -2.34 15.15
CA PRO A 126 0.69 -2.98 15.21
C PRO A 126 0.35 -3.40 16.64
N ARG A 127 -0.93 -3.30 16.97
CA ARG A 127 -1.47 -3.81 18.23
C ARG A 127 -1.89 -5.26 18.09
N LYS A 128 -1.89 -5.99 19.20
CA LYS A 128 -2.37 -7.37 19.28
C LYS A 128 -3.81 -7.51 18.75
N SER A 129 -4.67 -6.53 19.05
CA SER A 129 -6.06 -6.52 18.57
C SER A 129 -6.16 -6.52 17.04
N LEU A 130 -5.22 -5.88 16.32
CA LEU A 130 -5.18 -5.93 14.86
C LEU A 130 -4.80 -7.34 14.39
N TYR A 131 -3.79 -7.96 15.00
CA TYR A 131 -3.41 -9.34 14.69
C TYR A 131 -4.59 -10.30 14.90
N GLU A 132 -5.27 -10.21 16.05
CA GLU A 132 -6.43 -11.04 16.37
C GLU A 132 -7.59 -10.84 15.39
N ALA A 133 -7.81 -9.59 14.92
CA ALA A 133 -8.83 -9.32 13.91
C ALA A 133 -8.51 -10.01 12.57
N PHE A 134 -7.25 -10.02 12.15
CA PHE A 134 -6.82 -10.77 10.97
C PHE A 134 -6.98 -12.28 11.15
N VAL A 135 -6.55 -12.83 12.30
CA VAL A 135 -6.71 -14.26 12.62
C VAL A 135 -8.18 -14.67 12.59
N LYS A 136 -9.06 -13.84 13.15
CA LYS A 136 -10.49 -14.08 13.10
C LYS A 136 -11.06 -14.10 11.68
N ALA A 137 -10.54 -13.24 10.80
CA ALA A 137 -11.05 -13.09 9.44
C ALA A 137 -10.54 -14.18 8.48
N GLU A 138 -9.28 -14.58 8.58
CA GLU A 138 -8.61 -15.44 7.58
C GLU A 138 -7.74 -16.55 8.19
N GLY A 139 -7.71 -16.70 9.51
CA GLY A 139 -6.87 -17.67 10.22
C GLY A 139 -5.41 -17.22 10.40
N GLU A 140 -4.66 -17.96 11.21
CA GLU A 140 -3.24 -17.66 11.52
C GLU A 140 -2.33 -17.72 10.28
N ASN A 141 -2.70 -18.51 9.28
CA ASN A 141 -1.98 -18.66 8.03
C ASN A 141 -2.55 -17.79 6.90
N GLY A 142 -3.42 -16.83 7.22
CA GLY A 142 -4.02 -15.92 6.24
C GLY A 142 -2.97 -15.18 5.43
N TYR A 143 -3.12 -15.19 4.10
CA TYR A 143 -2.13 -14.59 3.20
C TYR A 143 -1.92 -13.09 3.47
N ARG A 144 -3.02 -12.35 3.65
CA ARG A 144 -2.94 -10.91 3.93
C ARG A 144 -2.33 -10.63 5.30
N LEU A 145 -2.64 -11.46 6.31
CA LEU A 145 -2.02 -11.37 7.62
C LEU A 145 -0.50 -11.46 7.50
N GLN A 146 0.01 -12.54 6.91
CA GLN A 146 1.45 -12.78 6.76
C GLN A 146 2.18 -11.69 5.95
N LYS A 147 1.48 -11.06 5.01
CA LYS A 147 2.04 -9.96 4.20
C LYS A 147 1.85 -8.58 4.83
N THR A 148 1.08 -8.46 5.91
CA THR A 148 0.80 -7.18 6.59
C THR A 148 1.62 -7.02 7.85
N LEU A 149 1.67 -8.04 8.71
CA LEU A 149 2.41 -7.99 9.98
C LEU A 149 2.97 -9.35 10.36
N LEU A 150 4.05 -9.31 11.15
CA LEU A 150 4.73 -10.49 11.66
C LEU A 150 4.59 -10.54 13.18
N ASN A 151 4.35 -11.73 13.73
CA ASN A 151 4.52 -12.04 15.14
C ASN A 151 5.99 -12.39 15.46
N SER A 152 6.31 -12.67 16.73
CA SER A 152 7.67 -12.95 17.18
C SER A 152 8.33 -14.14 16.46
N ASP A 153 7.59 -15.22 16.21
CA ASP A 153 8.13 -16.41 15.56
C ASP A 153 8.40 -16.14 14.07
N GLN A 154 7.48 -15.44 13.40
CA GLN A 154 7.63 -15.04 12.02
C GLN A 154 8.78 -14.04 11.83
N MET A 155 8.96 -13.11 12.77
CA MET A 155 10.12 -12.22 12.79
C MET A 155 11.43 -13.01 12.89
N ALA A 156 11.52 -13.96 13.81
CA ALA A 156 12.69 -14.81 13.96
C ALA A 156 12.98 -15.62 12.69
N ALA A 157 11.94 -16.19 12.08
CA ALA A 157 12.05 -16.93 10.81
C ALA A 157 12.51 -16.06 9.63
N TYR A 158 12.14 -14.78 9.62
CA TYR A 158 12.60 -13.81 8.62
C TYR A 158 14.03 -13.33 8.86
N GLY A 159 14.58 -13.57 10.06
CA GLY A 159 15.94 -13.17 10.44
C GLY A 159 16.00 -11.90 11.30
N VAL A 160 14.93 -11.60 12.03
CA VAL A 160 14.87 -10.43 12.92
C VAL A 160 14.93 -10.90 14.37
N LYS A 161 15.92 -10.42 15.13
CA LYS A 161 16.06 -10.69 16.55
C LYS A 161 16.17 -9.38 17.32
N LEU A 162 15.42 -9.26 18.41
CA LEU A 162 15.57 -8.15 19.33
C LEU A 162 16.87 -8.30 20.11
N ASN A 163 17.66 -7.24 20.19
CA ASN A 163 18.90 -7.24 20.95
C ASN A 163 18.63 -7.37 22.46
N PRO A 164 19.47 -8.07 23.23
CA PRO A 164 19.29 -8.24 24.67
C PRO A 164 19.13 -6.90 25.39
N GLY A 165 18.11 -6.80 26.25
CA GLY A 165 17.81 -5.60 27.01
C GLY A 165 17.19 -4.45 26.21
N GLN A 166 17.00 -4.61 24.91
CA GLN A 166 16.34 -3.63 24.06
C GLN A 166 14.84 -3.90 23.96
N ASN A 167 14.07 -2.86 23.68
CA ASN A 167 12.67 -2.95 23.36
C ASN A 167 12.35 -2.12 22.11
N ILE A 168 11.15 -2.35 21.57
CA ILE A 168 10.58 -1.55 20.48
C ILE A 168 9.42 -0.78 21.07
N TYR A 169 9.37 0.53 20.85
CA TYR A 169 8.35 1.41 21.41
C TYR A 169 6.94 0.94 21.08
N GLY A 170 6.11 0.73 22.12
CA GLY A 170 4.72 0.33 21.97
C GLY A 170 4.51 -1.00 21.23
N CYS A 171 5.57 -1.81 21.04
CA CYS A 171 5.48 -3.11 20.39
C CYS A 171 4.88 -4.14 21.36
N GLU A 172 3.78 -4.76 20.97
CA GLU A 172 3.13 -5.86 21.68
C GLU A 172 3.56 -7.24 21.12
N GLY A 173 4.74 -7.31 20.48
CA GLY A 173 5.25 -8.53 19.83
C GLY A 173 4.93 -8.63 18.34
N TYR A 174 4.55 -7.51 17.72
CA TYR A 174 4.19 -7.46 16.28
C TYR A 174 4.92 -6.33 15.59
N LEU A 175 5.34 -6.57 14.34
CA LEU A 175 5.90 -5.56 13.45
C LEU A 175 5.12 -5.51 12.12
N TYR A 176 5.00 -4.33 11.53
CA TYR A 176 4.48 -4.20 10.17
C TYR A 176 5.46 -4.79 9.16
N PHE A 177 5.04 -5.83 8.43
CA PHE A 177 5.83 -6.39 7.34
C PHE A 177 5.69 -5.56 6.06
N LYS A 178 4.48 -5.21 5.72
CA LYS A 178 4.14 -4.41 4.54
C LYS A 178 4.83 -3.03 4.50
N ASN A 179 5.07 -2.43 5.66
CA ASN A 179 5.65 -1.10 5.77
C ASN A 179 7.13 -1.13 6.22
N ARG A 180 7.79 -2.29 6.14
CA ARG A 180 9.24 -2.33 6.32
C ARG A 180 9.91 -1.53 5.20
N ILE A 181 10.99 -0.85 5.49
CA ILE A 181 11.75 -0.15 4.46
C ILE A 181 12.77 -1.13 3.88
N LEU A 182 12.72 -1.32 2.57
CA LEU A 182 13.71 -2.10 1.86
C LEU A 182 14.89 -1.21 1.45
N LYS A 183 16.07 -1.80 1.31
CA LYS A 183 17.24 -1.10 0.77
C LYS A 183 16.98 -0.54 -0.62
N SER A 184 16.19 -1.25 -1.42
CA SER A 184 15.76 -0.83 -2.75
C SER A 184 14.79 0.35 -2.76
N ASP A 185 14.18 0.69 -1.61
CA ASP A 185 13.28 1.84 -1.49
C ASP A 185 14.03 3.15 -1.24
N ASN A 186 15.31 3.07 -0.85
CA ASN A 186 16.11 4.23 -0.52
C ASN A 186 16.63 4.96 -1.74
N ILE A 187 16.56 6.29 -1.68
CA ILE A 187 17.23 7.18 -2.63
C ILE A 187 18.75 7.04 -2.52
N MET A 188 19.25 6.81 -1.30
CA MET A 188 20.67 6.67 -0.99
C MET A 188 20.94 5.24 -0.55
N ASP A 189 22.19 4.84 -0.64
CA ASP A 189 22.66 3.57 -0.17
C ASP A 189 22.35 3.33 1.34
N ALA A 190 22.33 2.08 1.75
CA ALA A 190 21.93 1.64 3.09
C ALA A 190 22.78 2.24 4.25
N SER A 191 23.92 2.86 3.98
CA SER A 191 24.76 3.57 4.95
C SER A 191 24.23 4.95 5.35
N TYR A 192 23.25 5.47 4.61
CA TYR A 192 22.66 6.79 4.82
C TYR A 192 21.35 6.72 5.64
N PHE A 193 20.83 7.91 5.97
CA PHE A 193 19.61 8.05 6.74
C PHE A 193 18.39 7.49 5.98
N GLN A 194 17.74 6.52 6.56
CA GLN A 194 16.72 5.68 5.92
C GLN A 194 15.35 6.34 5.75
N GLY A 195 15.18 7.57 6.22
CA GLY A 195 14.00 8.39 5.90
C GLY A 195 13.97 8.87 4.44
N PHE A 196 15.09 8.76 3.72
CA PHE A 196 15.20 9.17 2.33
C PHE A 196 14.83 8.03 1.41
N GLN A 197 13.56 7.96 1.06
CA GLN A 197 13.03 6.93 0.19
C GLN A 197 12.15 7.54 -0.89
N TYR A 198 11.99 6.80 -1.98
CA TYR A 198 11.18 7.21 -3.12
C TYR A 198 9.97 6.31 -3.36
N THR A 199 9.53 5.61 -2.31
CA THR A 199 8.27 4.84 -2.35
C THR A 199 7.09 5.78 -2.41
N ASP A 200 6.31 5.69 -3.47
CA ASP A 200 5.12 6.51 -3.67
C ASP A 200 4.01 6.12 -2.67
N ARG A 201 3.32 7.12 -2.17
CA ARG A 201 2.16 6.88 -1.31
C ARG A 201 0.92 6.69 -2.16
N LYS A 202 0.36 5.50 -2.12
CA LYS A 202 -0.87 5.15 -2.82
C LYS A 202 -2.07 5.85 -2.18
N ILE A 203 -2.68 6.77 -2.92
CA ILE A 203 -3.85 7.55 -2.47
C ILE A 203 -5.15 6.84 -2.89
N MET A 204 -5.17 6.27 -4.11
CA MET A 204 -6.26 5.46 -4.60
C MET A 204 -5.72 4.30 -5.43
N ARG A 205 -6.26 3.13 -5.21
CA ARG A 205 -5.96 1.90 -5.97
C ARG A 205 -7.21 1.37 -6.65
N TYR A 206 -7.02 0.68 -7.76
CA TYR A 206 -8.11 0.08 -8.52
C TYR A 206 -8.95 -0.92 -7.69
N ALA A 207 -8.32 -1.65 -6.76
CA ALA A 207 -9.05 -2.48 -5.80
C ALA A 207 -10.10 -1.70 -4.99
N GLU A 208 -9.81 -0.45 -4.60
CA GLU A 208 -10.80 0.41 -3.93
C GLU A 208 -11.97 0.74 -4.87
N VAL A 209 -11.68 1.01 -6.15
CA VAL A 209 -12.73 1.30 -7.14
C VAL A 209 -13.65 0.10 -7.35
N LEU A 210 -13.09 -1.11 -7.40
CA LEU A 210 -13.89 -2.35 -7.50
C LEU A 210 -14.83 -2.51 -6.29
N LEU A 211 -14.32 -2.28 -5.08
CA LEU A 211 -15.15 -2.37 -3.87
C LEU A 211 -16.23 -1.28 -3.82
N LEU A 212 -15.91 -0.05 -4.22
CA LEU A 212 -16.89 1.04 -4.30
C LEU A 212 -17.93 0.76 -5.38
N ALA A 213 -17.51 0.18 -6.53
CA ALA A 213 -18.43 -0.21 -7.60
C ALA A 213 -19.37 -1.33 -7.14
N ALA A 214 -18.83 -2.34 -6.44
CA ALA A 214 -19.64 -3.41 -5.87
C ALA A 214 -20.69 -2.89 -4.89
N GLU A 215 -20.31 -2.01 -3.96
CA GLU A 215 -21.24 -1.38 -3.02
C GLU A 215 -22.31 -0.56 -3.76
N ALA A 216 -21.90 0.29 -4.69
CA ALA A 216 -22.83 1.13 -5.45
C ALA A 216 -23.81 0.30 -6.29
N ASN A 217 -23.34 -0.77 -6.95
CA ASN A 217 -24.18 -1.68 -7.73
C ASN A 217 -25.14 -2.46 -6.83
N LEU A 218 -24.70 -2.93 -5.67
CA LEU A 218 -25.56 -3.64 -4.72
C LEU A 218 -26.72 -2.75 -4.25
N GLU A 219 -26.39 -1.54 -3.80
CA GLU A 219 -27.39 -0.56 -3.33
C GLU A 219 -28.32 -0.04 -4.44
N ALA A 220 -27.83 -0.05 -5.69
CA ALA A 220 -28.62 0.27 -6.88
C ALA A 220 -29.50 -0.89 -7.38
N GLY A 221 -29.41 -2.08 -6.74
CA GLY A 221 -30.16 -3.29 -7.12
C GLY A 221 -29.53 -4.15 -8.21
N ASN A 222 -28.28 -3.86 -8.61
CA ASN A 222 -27.52 -4.58 -9.65
C ASN A 222 -26.65 -5.68 -9.04
N THR A 223 -27.22 -6.63 -8.32
CA THR A 223 -26.52 -7.66 -7.51
C THR A 223 -25.52 -8.48 -8.32
N ASP A 224 -25.85 -8.87 -9.55
CA ASP A 224 -24.96 -9.67 -10.39
C ASP A 224 -23.68 -8.92 -10.79
N VAL A 225 -23.79 -7.61 -11.03
CA VAL A 225 -22.63 -6.75 -11.30
C VAL A 225 -21.77 -6.60 -10.05
N ALA A 226 -22.40 -6.36 -8.89
CA ALA A 226 -21.70 -6.25 -7.62
C ALA A 226 -20.88 -7.52 -7.30
N LEU A 227 -21.45 -8.70 -7.49
CA LEU A 227 -20.74 -9.99 -7.30
C LEU A 227 -19.54 -10.17 -8.24
N LYS A 228 -19.66 -9.69 -9.48
CA LYS A 228 -18.56 -9.74 -10.45
C LYS A 228 -17.40 -8.82 -10.07
N ASP A 229 -17.68 -7.67 -9.45
CA ASP A 229 -16.65 -6.72 -9.06
C ASP A 229 -15.84 -7.18 -7.83
N ILE A 230 -16.40 -8.13 -7.04
CA ILE A 230 -15.74 -8.69 -5.84
C ILE A 230 -14.94 -9.97 -6.15
N ASN A 231 -15.33 -10.76 -7.15
CA ASN A 231 -14.75 -12.05 -7.52
C ASN A 231 -13.73 -11.94 -8.67
#